data_3774ee4494421e2ea9bf91e67ca68c50
#
_entry.id   3774ee4494421e2ea9bf91e67ca68c50
#
_cell.length_a   1.000
_cell.length_b   1.000
_cell.length_c   1.000
_cell.angle_alpha   90.00
_cell.angle_beta   90.00
_cell.angle_gamma   90.00
#
_symmetry.space_group_name_H-M   'P 1'
#
loop_
_entity.id
_entity.type
_entity.pdbx_description
1 polymer ?
#
loop_
_entity_poly.entity_id
_entity_poly.type
_entity_poly.pdbx_seq_one_letter_code
_entity_poly.pdbx_strand_id
1 'polypeptide(L)'
;MRSLIMLFVERPLLFCFSAGAVINVYWWLKFQKQLNMKWYAAPVLAAMHFLFAMVAMRMWGLLEVGGNVEDAASMRLFGALFFLPLFYYLGARITKRDLKLVMDICFLCTVVGLIPGRVNCLINGCCEGICIVPGGEMRWPLREIEIAWALVMVLIFIKKILERKTKGYAFPVCFISYGTLRFLLEWLREEYTGSLGIFHLAHIWSLISVAIGIILCYQVNRYNKSRDKIRKKNKEEKK
;
A
#
# COMPACT_ATOMS: atom_id res chain seq x y z
N MET A 1 0.90 -4.22 33.68
CA MET A 1 0.04 -3.50 32.71
C MET A 1 0.47 -2.05 32.47
N ARG A 2 0.70 -1.25 33.51
CA ARG A 2 1.22 0.16 33.37
C ARG A 2 2.55 0.25 32.58
N SER A 3 3.51 -0.64 32.82
CA SER A 3 4.81 -0.66 32.11
C SER A 3 4.71 -0.92 30.61
N LEU A 4 3.75 -1.78 30.17
CA LEU A 4 3.52 -2.06 28.74
C LEU A 4 2.88 -0.86 28.03
N ILE A 5 1.92 -0.19 28.71
CA ILE A 5 1.28 1.03 28.18
C ILE A 5 2.30 2.16 28.05
N MET A 6 3.19 2.36 29.04
CA MET A 6 4.28 3.33 28.96
C MET A 6 5.22 3.03 27.80
N LEU A 7 5.57 1.77 27.56
CA LEU A 7 6.45 1.38 26.43
C LEU A 7 5.83 1.74 25.07
N PHE A 8 4.50 1.63 24.93
CA PHE A 8 3.79 2.03 23.72
C PHE A 8 3.68 3.53 23.54
N VAL A 9 3.52 4.29 24.63
CA VAL A 9 3.50 5.76 24.61
C VAL A 9 4.88 6.34 24.26
N GLU A 10 5.94 5.73 24.79
CA GLU A 10 7.31 6.14 24.53
C GLU A 10 7.84 5.71 23.15
N ARG A 11 7.23 4.67 22.54
CA ARG A 11 7.66 4.13 21.25
C ARG A 11 6.47 3.88 20.31
N PRO A 12 5.82 4.94 19.82
CA PRO A 12 4.63 4.83 18.96
C PRO A 12 4.90 4.04 17.68
N LEU A 13 6.15 4.06 17.19
CA LEU A 13 6.57 3.27 16.04
C LEU A 13 6.40 1.76 16.27
N LEU A 14 6.79 1.25 17.44
CA LEU A 14 6.62 -0.18 17.78
C LEU A 14 5.15 -0.58 17.85
N PHE A 15 4.30 0.27 18.40
CA PHE A 15 2.85 0.04 18.44
C PHE A 15 2.27 -0.05 17.02
N CYS A 16 2.59 0.91 16.17
CA CYS A 16 2.09 0.95 14.80
C CYS A 16 2.57 -0.26 13.99
N PHE A 17 3.82 -0.68 14.14
CA PHE A 17 4.34 -1.87 13.48
C PHE A 17 3.69 -3.16 14.01
N SER A 18 3.49 -3.30 15.32
CA SER A 18 2.84 -4.48 15.88
C SER A 18 1.38 -4.57 15.43
N ALA A 19 0.64 -3.47 15.42
CA ALA A 19 -0.73 -3.42 14.90
C ALA A 19 -0.79 -3.83 13.42
N GLY A 20 0.09 -3.27 12.60
CA GLY A 20 0.22 -3.64 11.18
C GLY A 20 0.56 -5.14 11.01
N ALA A 21 1.48 -5.68 11.83
CA ALA A 21 1.84 -7.11 11.78
C ALA A 21 0.66 -8.02 12.11
N VAL A 22 -0.09 -7.72 13.15
CA VAL A 22 -1.30 -8.48 13.53
C VAL A 22 -2.32 -8.47 12.39
N ILE A 23 -2.56 -7.32 11.76
CA ILE A 23 -3.48 -7.21 10.63
C ILE A 23 -3.00 -8.04 9.44
N ASN A 24 -1.70 -8.02 9.14
CA ASN A 24 -1.14 -8.84 8.06
C ASN A 24 -1.28 -10.34 8.35
N VAL A 25 -0.95 -10.79 9.57
CA VAL A 25 -1.15 -12.18 10.00
C VAL A 25 -2.62 -12.59 9.85
N TYR A 26 -3.55 -11.74 10.28
CA TYR A 26 -4.98 -12.00 10.14
C TYR A 26 -5.40 -12.28 8.70
N TRP A 27 -4.98 -11.44 7.72
CA TRP A 27 -5.35 -11.65 6.33
C TRP A 27 -4.75 -12.92 5.75
N TRP A 28 -3.50 -13.25 6.05
CA TRP A 28 -2.90 -14.51 5.62
C TRP A 28 -3.60 -15.72 6.22
N LEU A 29 -3.95 -15.70 7.51
CA LEU A 29 -4.72 -16.77 8.16
C LEU A 29 -6.12 -16.89 7.57
N LYS A 30 -6.78 -15.79 7.29
CA LYS A 30 -8.13 -15.77 6.70
C LYS A 30 -8.19 -16.51 5.36
N PHE A 31 -7.17 -16.36 4.54
CA PHE A 31 -7.11 -16.94 3.20
C PHE A 31 -6.22 -18.20 3.11
N GLN A 32 -5.64 -18.68 4.20
CA GLN A 32 -4.70 -19.80 4.21
C GLN A 32 -5.23 -21.07 3.54
N LYS A 33 -6.49 -21.45 3.82
CA LYS A 33 -7.12 -22.64 3.22
C LYS A 33 -7.27 -22.51 1.70
N GLN A 34 -7.65 -21.33 1.22
CA GLN A 34 -7.82 -21.06 -0.21
C GLN A 34 -6.47 -21.05 -0.97
N LEU A 35 -5.39 -20.67 -0.30
CA LEU A 35 -4.04 -20.71 -0.82
C LEU A 35 -3.34 -22.05 -0.58
N ASN A 36 -4.02 -23.02 0.05
CA ASN A 36 -3.44 -24.31 0.44
C ASN A 36 -2.11 -24.12 1.22
N MET A 37 -2.12 -23.27 2.25
CA MET A 37 -0.96 -22.91 3.06
C MET A 37 -1.13 -23.45 4.48
N LYS A 38 -0.02 -23.77 5.12
CA LYS A 38 0.00 -24.12 6.53
C LYS A 38 -0.08 -22.85 7.39
N TRP A 39 -0.70 -22.94 8.57
CA TRP A 39 -0.97 -21.78 9.43
C TRP A 39 0.29 -21.00 9.82
N TYR A 40 1.40 -21.70 10.04
CA TYR A 40 2.68 -21.07 10.42
C TYR A 40 3.31 -20.23 9.30
N ALA A 41 2.87 -20.36 8.07
CA ALA A 41 3.34 -19.51 6.97
C ALA A 41 2.81 -18.07 7.10
N ALA A 42 1.66 -17.87 7.77
CA ALA A 42 1.06 -16.54 7.90
C ALA A 42 1.95 -15.54 8.67
N PRO A 43 2.48 -15.85 9.87
CA PRO A 43 3.39 -14.94 10.57
C PRO A 43 4.69 -14.71 9.81
N VAL A 44 5.22 -15.72 9.11
CA VAL A 44 6.45 -15.59 8.30
C VAL A 44 6.20 -14.62 7.15
N LEU A 45 5.10 -14.77 6.42
CA LEU A 45 4.76 -13.88 5.30
C LEU A 45 4.46 -12.45 5.77
N ALA A 46 3.82 -12.29 6.93
CA ALA A 46 3.62 -10.98 7.54
C ALA A 46 4.96 -10.32 7.92
N ALA A 47 5.87 -11.06 8.52
CA ALA A 47 7.22 -10.55 8.84
C ALA A 47 7.99 -10.16 7.56
N MET A 48 7.95 -11.00 6.53
CA MET A 48 8.55 -10.71 5.22
C MET A 48 7.95 -9.46 4.56
N HIS A 49 6.63 -9.27 4.65
CA HIS A 49 5.96 -8.07 4.13
C HIS A 49 6.54 -6.80 4.77
N PHE A 50 6.64 -6.77 6.10
CA PHE A 50 7.18 -5.61 6.81
C PHE A 50 8.65 -5.38 6.51
N LEU A 51 9.46 -6.42 6.57
CA LEU A 51 10.88 -6.32 6.28
C LEU A 51 11.11 -5.78 4.86
N PHE A 52 10.41 -6.35 3.88
CA PHE A 52 10.52 -5.93 2.50
C PHE A 52 9.99 -4.51 2.27
N ALA A 53 8.86 -4.15 2.90
CA ALA A 53 8.33 -2.79 2.84
C ALA A 53 9.31 -1.76 3.41
N MET A 54 9.91 -2.04 4.59
CA MET A 54 10.91 -1.16 5.19
C MET A 54 12.15 -0.98 4.31
N VAL A 55 12.68 -2.07 3.79
CA VAL A 55 13.84 -2.02 2.88
C VAL A 55 13.49 -1.24 1.62
N ALA A 56 12.34 -1.51 0.99
CA ALA A 56 11.91 -0.83 -0.22
C ALA A 56 11.69 0.67 0.00
N MET A 57 11.07 1.07 1.13
CA MET A 57 10.86 2.48 1.46
C MET A 57 12.18 3.22 1.73
N ARG A 58 13.13 2.59 2.40
CA ARG A 58 14.46 3.17 2.66
C ARG A 58 15.31 3.25 1.41
N MET A 59 15.36 2.19 0.60
CA MET A 59 16.07 2.19 -0.67
C MET A 59 15.53 3.27 -1.62
N TRP A 60 14.20 3.45 -1.63
CA TRP A 60 13.59 4.51 -2.42
C TRP A 60 13.99 5.91 -1.93
N GLY A 61 14.01 6.12 -0.61
CA GLY A 61 14.50 7.36 0.00
C GLY A 61 15.95 7.66 -0.39
N LEU A 62 16.83 6.65 -0.32
CA LEU A 62 18.23 6.78 -0.76
C LEU A 62 18.38 7.18 -2.23
N LEU A 63 17.54 6.61 -3.11
CA LEU A 63 17.55 6.95 -4.54
C LEU A 63 17.11 8.39 -4.78
N GLU A 64 16.13 8.89 -4.02
CA GLU A 64 15.64 10.27 -4.16
C GLU A 64 16.65 11.32 -3.69
N VAL A 65 17.51 10.99 -2.71
CA VAL A 65 18.51 11.91 -2.12
C VAL A 65 19.89 11.76 -2.76
N GLY A 66 19.99 11.05 -3.88
CA GLY A 66 21.27 10.85 -4.58
C GLY A 66 22.30 10.00 -3.81
N GLY A 67 21.83 9.13 -2.89
CA GLY A 67 22.67 8.19 -2.16
C GLY A 67 23.28 8.72 -0.87
N ASN A 68 22.90 9.92 -0.41
CA ASN A 68 23.42 10.50 0.83
C ASN A 68 22.77 9.81 2.04
N VAL A 69 23.57 9.03 2.80
CA VAL A 69 23.09 8.13 3.87
C VAL A 69 22.51 8.91 5.07
N GLU A 70 22.96 10.12 5.30
CA GLU A 70 22.49 10.97 6.41
C GLU A 70 21.05 11.43 6.21
N ASP A 71 20.64 11.65 4.95
CA ASP A 71 19.29 12.03 4.57
C ASP A 71 18.37 10.80 4.34
N ALA A 72 18.92 9.59 4.34
CA ALA A 72 18.22 8.32 4.10
C ALA A 72 17.29 7.88 5.24
N ALA A 73 17.23 8.62 6.35
CA ALA A 73 16.33 8.35 7.47
C ALA A 73 14.84 8.49 7.06
N SER A 74 14.54 9.21 5.97
CA SER A 74 13.19 9.41 5.49
C SER A 74 12.66 8.18 4.73
N MET A 75 11.65 7.50 5.30
CA MET A 75 10.95 6.40 4.65
C MET A 75 9.97 6.96 3.60
N ARG A 76 10.13 6.55 2.33
CA ARG A 76 9.26 6.97 1.23
C ARG A 76 8.25 5.87 0.87
N LEU A 77 6.97 6.16 1.02
CA LEU A 77 5.89 5.20 0.80
C LEU A 77 5.85 4.66 -0.63
N PHE A 78 6.26 5.43 -1.63
CA PHE A 78 6.33 4.97 -3.02
C PHE A 78 7.22 3.74 -3.21
N GLY A 79 8.28 3.59 -2.42
CA GLY A 79 9.10 2.38 -2.43
C GLY A 79 8.27 1.14 -2.11
N ALA A 80 7.47 1.16 -1.05
CA ALA A 80 6.57 0.05 -0.72
C ALA A 80 5.48 -0.13 -1.79
N LEU A 81 4.87 0.96 -2.27
CA LEU A 81 3.81 0.91 -3.27
C LEU A 81 4.26 0.22 -4.57
N PHE A 82 5.46 0.47 -5.06
CA PHE A 82 5.96 -0.10 -6.31
C PHE A 82 6.54 -1.51 -6.13
N PHE A 83 7.28 -1.76 -5.06
CA PHE A 83 8.02 -3.01 -4.89
C PHE A 83 7.23 -4.12 -4.20
N LEU A 84 6.31 -3.81 -3.27
CA LEU A 84 5.50 -4.85 -2.64
C LEU A 84 4.68 -5.67 -3.66
N PRO A 85 3.96 -5.07 -4.62
CA PRO A 85 3.24 -5.85 -5.63
C PRO A 85 4.15 -6.75 -6.46
N LEU A 86 5.35 -6.28 -6.78
CA LEU A 86 6.34 -7.08 -7.50
C LEU A 86 6.78 -8.28 -6.66
N PHE A 87 7.07 -8.08 -5.38
CA PHE A 87 7.42 -9.15 -4.45
C PHE A 87 6.30 -10.21 -4.34
N TYR A 88 5.05 -9.77 -4.17
CA TYR A 88 3.89 -10.67 -4.11
C TYR A 88 3.65 -11.39 -5.43
N TYR A 89 3.81 -10.69 -6.56
CA TYR A 89 3.70 -11.28 -7.89
C TYR A 89 4.73 -12.40 -8.08
N LEU A 90 5.99 -12.13 -7.81
CA LEU A 90 7.07 -13.12 -7.92
C LEU A 90 6.83 -14.30 -6.97
N GLY A 91 6.47 -14.03 -5.71
CA GLY A 91 6.14 -15.06 -4.72
C GLY A 91 5.00 -15.97 -5.19
N ALA A 92 3.92 -15.39 -5.72
CA ALA A 92 2.80 -16.15 -6.26
C ALA A 92 3.18 -17.02 -7.47
N ARG A 93 4.06 -16.49 -8.36
CA ARG A 93 4.54 -17.22 -9.54
C ARG A 93 5.46 -18.38 -9.17
N ILE A 94 6.43 -18.14 -8.29
CA ILE A 94 7.37 -19.17 -7.81
C ILE A 94 6.63 -20.29 -7.07
N THR A 95 5.70 -19.93 -6.19
CA THR A 95 4.94 -20.89 -5.37
C THR A 95 3.72 -21.47 -6.10
N LYS A 96 3.46 -21.06 -7.35
CA LYS A 96 2.31 -21.47 -8.18
C LYS A 96 0.95 -21.28 -7.47
N ARG A 97 0.82 -20.20 -6.69
CA ARG A 97 -0.41 -19.84 -5.97
C ARG A 97 -1.33 -18.99 -6.84
N ASP A 98 -2.60 -18.88 -6.42
CA ASP A 98 -3.57 -18.02 -7.11
C ASP A 98 -3.14 -16.57 -7.05
N LEU A 99 -2.60 -16.07 -8.16
CA LEU A 99 -2.08 -14.71 -8.29
C LEU A 99 -3.10 -13.65 -7.90
N LYS A 100 -4.37 -13.83 -8.29
CA LYS A 100 -5.42 -12.83 -7.99
C LYS A 100 -5.64 -12.70 -6.49
N LEU A 101 -5.72 -13.83 -5.79
CA LEU A 101 -5.89 -13.84 -4.35
C LEU A 101 -4.67 -13.25 -3.63
N VAL A 102 -3.47 -13.63 -4.06
CA VAL A 102 -2.23 -13.09 -3.48
C VAL A 102 -2.14 -11.57 -3.68
N MET A 103 -2.54 -11.05 -4.85
CA MET A 103 -2.58 -9.60 -5.10
C MET A 103 -3.69 -8.90 -4.30
N ASP A 104 -4.83 -9.54 -4.07
CA ASP A 104 -5.89 -9.01 -3.20
C ASP A 104 -5.41 -8.93 -1.73
N ILE A 105 -4.65 -9.93 -1.25
CA ILE A 105 -4.02 -9.89 0.07
C ILE A 105 -2.95 -8.79 0.13
N CYS A 106 -2.12 -8.67 -0.91
CA CYS A 106 -1.16 -7.58 -1.01
C CYS A 106 -1.83 -6.21 -0.87
N PHE A 107 -2.94 -5.99 -1.58
CA PHE A 107 -3.74 -4.78 -1.46
C PHE A 107 -4.19 -4.54 -0.01
N LEU A 108 -4.80 -5.53 0.64
CA LEU A 108 -5.26 -5.39 2.02
C LEU A 108 -4.11 -5.10 2.98
N CYS A 109 -3.01 -5.85 2.88
CA CYS A 109 -1.85 -5.66 3.74
C CYS A 109 -1.21 -4.29 3.56
N THR A 110 -1.11 -3.80 2.31
CA THR A 110 -0.48 -2.51 2.00
C THR A 110 -1.37 -1.34 2.44
N VAL A 111 -2.66 -1.37 2.07
CA VAL A 111 -3.58 -0.25 2.34
C VAL A 111 -3.91 -0.16 3.82
N VAL A 112 -4.19 -1.29 4.49
CA VAL A 112 -4.45 -1.29 5.94
C VAL A 112 -3.17 -0.99 6.72
N GLY A 113 -2.00 -1.46 6.23
CA GLY A 113 -0.68 -1.15 6.82
C GLY A 113 -0.29 0.32 6.73
N LEU A 114 -0.86 1.09 5.81
CA LEU A 114 -0.65 2.53 5.71
C LEU A 114 -1.25 3.27 6.93
N ILE A 115 -2.39 2.80 7.45
CA ILE A 115 -3.08 3.46 8.57
C ILE A 115 -2.19 3.61 9.81
N PRO A 116 -1.61 2.53 10.39
CA PRO A 116 -0.72 2.67 11.53
C PRO A 116 0.53 3.51 11.20
N GLY A 117 1.04 3.47 9.96
CA GLY A 117 2.13 4.34 9.53
C GLY A 117 1.75 5.83 9.60
N ARG A 118 0.55 6.21 9.19
CA ARG A 118 0.06 7.60 9.29
C ARG A 118 -0.30 8.01 10.71
N VAL A 119 -0.82 7.09 11.52
CA VAL A 119 -1.00 7.32 12.96
C VAL A 119 0.33 7.62 13.64
N ASN A 120 1.40 6.90 13.28
CA ASN A 120 2.74 7.22 13.78
C ASN A 120 3.19 8.64 13.38
N CYS A 121 2.91 9.07 12.14
CA CYS A 121 3.18 10.44 11.71
C CYS A 121 2.37 11.48 12.50
N LEU A 122 1.11 11.17 12.86
CA LEU A 122 0.28 12.03 13.73
C LEU A 122 0.90 12.21 15.11
N ILE A 123 1.36 11.12 15.73
CA ILE A 123 1.95 11.14 17.07
C ILE A 123 3.29 11.91 17.07
N ASN A 124 4.10 11.74 16.02
CA ASN A 124 5.42 12.38 15.92
C ASN A 124 5.36 13.80 15.35
N GLY A 125 4.21 14.33 14.97
CA GLY A 125 4.09 15.68 14.39
C GLY A 125 4.79 15.87 13.04
N CYS A 126 5.06 14.78 12.29
CA CYS A 126 5.70 14.88 10.97
C CYS A 126 4.70 14.87 9.82
N CYS A 127 5.14 15.23 8.61
CA CYS A 127 4.34 15.21 7.39
C CYS A 127 3.10 16.11 7.43
N GLU A 128 3.23 17.28 8.03
CA GLU A 128 2.17 18.28 8.13
C GLU A 128 1.91 18.99 6.80
N GLY A 129 0.69 19.51 6.66
CA GLY A 129 0.35 20.41 5.57
C GLY A 129 0.73 21.85 5.87
N ILE A 130 0.73 22.69 4.83
CA ILE A 130 0.88 24.15 4.97
C ILE A 130 -0.24 24.72 5.81
N CYS A 131 0.00 25.90 6.41
CA CYS A 131 -1.02 26.64 7.15
C CYS A 131 -2.19 27.00 6.23
N ILE A 132 -3.43 26.83 6.72
CA ILE A 132 -4.66 27.18 5.96
C ILE A 132 -4.76 28.68 5.79
N VAL A 133 -4.36 29.43 6.84
CA VAL A 133 -4.30 30.89 6.81
C VAL A 133 -2.85 31.30 7.07
N PRO A 134 -2.26 32.21 6.29
CA PRO A 134 -0.90 32.70 6.52
C PRO A 134 -0.74 33.25 7.94
N GLY A 135 0.24 32.71 8.70
CA GLY A 135 0.47 33.07 10.09
C GLY A 135 -0.46 32.42 11.11
N GLY A 136 -1.40 31.56 10.68
CA GLY A 136 -2.27 30.79 11.57
C GLY A 136 -1.65 29.46 12.03
N GLU A 137 -2.21 28.88 13.08
CA GLU A 137 -1.76 27.59 13.63
C GLU A 137 -2.43 26.39 12.93
N MET A 138 -3.57 26.61 12.26
CA MET A 138 -4.34 25.54 11.61
C MET A 138 -3.69 25.10 10.31
N ARG A 139 -3.39 23.81 10.20
CA ARG A 139 -2.71 23.20 9.05
C ARG A 139 -3.64 22.23 8.30
N TRP A 140 -3.33 21.99 7.03
CA TRP A 140 -4.06 21.00 6.24
C TRP A 140 -3.85 19.58 6.79
N PRO A 141 -4.92 18.80 7.05
CA PRO A 141 -4.85 17.48 7.70
C PRO A 141 -4.48 16.37 6.70
N LEU A 142 -3.27 16.41 6.13
CA LEU A 142 -2.85 15.51 5.06
C LEU A 142 -2.81 14.05 5.50
N ARG A 143 -2.37 13.79 6.73
CA ARG A 143 -2.26 12.45 7.33
C ARG A 143 -3.62 11.82 7.51
N GLU A 144 -4.57 12.60 8.01
CA GLU A 144 -5.96 12.23 8.25
C GLU A 144 -6.67 11.93 6.93
N ILE A 145 -6.42 12.72 5.90
CA ILE A 145 -6.97 12.50 4.55
C ILE A 145 -6.44 11.17 3.97
N GLU A 146 -5.15 10.86 4.14
CA GLU A 146 -4.60 9.58 3.68
C GLU A 146 -5.17 8.39 4.49
N ILE A 147 -5.39 8.53 5.79
CA ILE A 147 -6.07 7.50 6.61
C ILE A 147 -7.51 7.31 6.12
N ALA A 148 -8.25 8.40 5.91
CA ALA A 148 -9.63 8.34 5.41
C ALA A 148 -9.70 7.65 4.04
N TRP A 149 -8.77 7.99 3.13
CA TRP A 149 -8.66 7.32 1.83
C TRP A 149 -8.42 5.80 2.01
N ALA A 150 -7.50 5.40 2.88
CA ALA A 150 -7.21 3.98 3.12
C ALA A 150 -8.45 3.24 3.65
N LEU A 151 -9.18 3.83 4.59
CA LEU A 151 -10.45 3.27 5.10
C LEU A 151 -11.50 3.13 3.99
N VAL A 152 -11.70 4.15 3.17
CA VAL A 152 -12.63 4.11 2.04
C VAL A 152 -12.25 3.01 1.05
N MET A 153 -10.97 2.88 0.70
CA MET A 153 -10.49 1.82 -0.20
C MET A 153 -10.74 0.42 0.38
N VAL A 154 -10.50 0.23 1.68
CA VAL A 154 -10.80 -1.04 2.34
C VAL A 154 -12.30 -1.32 2.29
N LEU A 155 -13.15 -0.35 2.62
CA LEU A 155 -14.61 -0.51 2.60
C LEU A 155 -15.14 -0.87 1.20
N ILE A 156 -14.61 -0.26 0.15
CA ILE A 156 -15.00 -0.55 -1.24
C ILE A 156 -14.64 -1.98 -1.65
N PHE A 157 -13.46 -2.45 -1.26
CA PHE A 157 -12.91 -3.70 -1.77
C PHE A 157 -13.08 -4.90 -0.84
N ILE A 158 -13.22 -4.71 0.48
CA ILE A 158 -13.24 -5.82 1.45
C ILE A 158 -14.29 -6.88 1.13
N LYS A 159 -15.53 -6.47 0.86
CA LYS A 159 -16.61 -7.39 0.49
C LYS A 159 -16.30 -8.12 -0.81
N LYS A 160 -15.81 -7.40 -1.83
CA LYS A 160 -15.44 -7.97 -3.13
C LYS A 160 -14.28 -8.96 -3.01
N ILE A 161 -13.32 -8.71 -2.12
CA ILE A 161 -12.20 -9.61 -1.85
C ILE A 161 -12.68 -10.88 -1.15
N LEU A 162 -13.49 -10.75 -0.11
CA LEU A 162 -14.05 -11.88 0.64
C LEU A 162 -14.92 -12.79 -0.26
N GLU A 163 -15.69 -12.19 -1.16
CA GLU A 163 -16.53 -12.90 -2.14
C GLU A 163 -15.76 -13.32 -3.41
N ARG A 164 -14.47 -13.08 -3.52
CA ARG A 164 -13.63 -13.37 -4.70
C ARG A 164 -14.12 -12.70 -6.00
N LYS A 165 -14.76 -11.53 -5.88
CA LYS A 165 -15.37 -10.78 -6.99
C LYS A 165 -14.53 -9.60 -7.48
N THR A 166 -13.31 -9.40 -6.98
CA THR A 166 -12.41 -8.29 -7.37
C THR A 166 -11.97 -8.36 -8.82
N LYS A 167 -11.94 -9.57 -9.40
CA LYS A 167 -11.41 -9.84 -10.76
C LYS A 167 -9.97 -9.34 -10.96
N GLY A 168 -9.24 -9.00 -9.89
CA GLY A 168 -7.87 -8.49 -9.91
C GLY A 168 -7.75 -6.96 -10.03
N TYR A 169 -8.85 -6.21 -9.85
CA TYR A 169 -8.82 -4.75 -9.96
C TYR A 169 -8.42 -4.00 -8.67
N ALA A 170 -8.37 -4.67 -7.51
CA ALA A 170 -8.12 -3.98 -6.24
C ALA A 170 -6.81 -3.19 -6.26
N PHE A 171 -5.72 -3.82 -6.63
CA PHE A 171 -4.41 -3.18 -6.65
C PHE A 171 -4.24 -2.12 -7.77
N PRO A 172 -4.63 -2.37 -9.03
CA PRO A 172 -4.61 -1.35 -10.08
C PRO A 172 -5.39 -0.08 -9.73
N VAL A 173 -6.59 -0.22 -9.15
CA VAL A 173 -7.38 0.94 -8.68
C VAL A 173 -6.68 1.65 -7.52
N CYS A 174 -6.00 0.91 -6.62
CA CYS A 174 -5.20 1.49 -5.56
C CYS A 174 -4.09 2.40 -6.13
N PHE A 175 -3.36 1.95 -7.15
CA PHE A 175 -2.32 2.74 -7.81
C PHE A 175 -2.87 4.06 -8.37
N ILE A 176 -4.01 4.00 -9.07
CA ILE A 176 -4.63 5.19 -9.66
C ILE A 176 -5.10 6.14 -8.55
N SER A 177 -5.89 5.63 -7.61
CA SER A 177 -6.52 6.46 -6.59
C SER A 177 -5.51 7.07 -5.62
N TYR A 178 -4.50 6.29 -5.17
CA TYR A 178 -3.45 6.81 -4.30
C TYR A 178 -2.53 7.78 -5.05
N GLY A 179 -2.13 7.46 -6.29
CA GLY A 179 -1.34 8.37 -7.11
C GLY A 179 -2.03 9.71 -7.32
N THR A 180 -3.34 9.69 -7.66
CA THR A 180 -4.13 10.92 -7.80
C THR A 180 -4.22 11.69 -6.49
N LEU A 181 -4.57 11.02 -5.39
CA LEU A 181 -4.63 11.65 -4.07
C LEU A 181 -3.29 12.28 -3.70
N ARG A 182 -2.20 11.52 -3.84
CA ARG A 182 -0.86 11.96 -3.48
C ARG A 182 -0.39 13.15 -4.31
N PHE A 183 -0.72 13.17 -5.61
CA PHE A 183 -0.46 14.29 -6.49
C PHE A 183 -1.12 15.58 -5.98
N LEU A 184 -2.37 15.49 -5.57
CA LEU A 184 -3.11 16.65 -5.05
C LEU A 184 -2.60 17.10 -3.67
N LEU A 185 -2.33 16.16 -2.76
CA LEU A 185 -1.88 16.47 -1.42
C LEU A 185 -0.46 17.04 -1.38
N GLU A 186 0.37 16.75 -2.37
CA GLU A 186 1.74 17.26 -2.41
C GLU A 186 1.81 18.77 -2.55
N TRP A 187 0.82 19.42 -3.19
CA TRP A 187 0.70 20.88 -3.26
C TRP A 187 0.41 21.54 -1.90
N LEU A 188 -0.14 20.77 -0.97
CA LEU A 188 -0.52 21.23 0.35
C LEU A 188 0.52 20.83 1.42
N ARG A 189 1.66 20.29 1.02
CA ARG A 189 2.68 19.81 1.94
C ARG A 189 3.70 20.90 2.25
N GLU A 190 4.10 21.03 3.53
CA GLU A 190 5.11 21.98 3.95
C GLU A 190 6.53 21.50 3.65
N GLU A 191 6.78 20.21 3.96
CA GLU A 191 8.08 19.57 3.71
C GLU A 191 8.08 18.76 2.42
N TYR A 192 8.89 19.12 1.46
CA TYR A 192 9.07 18.40 0.21
C TYR A 192 10.56 18.17 -0.08
N THR A 193 10.85 17.04 -0.68
CA THR A 193 12.21 16.67 -1.09
C THR A 193 12.36 16.79 -2.58
N GLY A 194 13.39 17.53 -2.99
CA GLY A 194 13.75 17.72 -4.38
C GLY A 194 12.72 18.54 -5.15
N SER A 195 13.13 19.60 -5.77
CA SER A 195 12.29 20.39 -6.67
C SER A 195 12.81 20.28 -8.10
N LEU A 196 11.92 20.03 -9.05
CA LEU A 196 12.15 20.13 -10.48
C LEU A 196 11.29 21.30 -11.01
N GLY A 197 11.74 22.52 -10.71
CA GLY A 197 10.98 23.72 -10.98
C GLY A 197 9.73 23.81 -10.09
N ILE A 198 8.52 23.76 -10.70
CA ILE A 198 7.24 23.86 -9.98
C ILE A 198 6.83 22.50 -9.35
N PHE A 199 7.38 21.39 -9.84
CA PHE A 199 7.03 20.06 -9.40
C PHE A 199 8.05 19.49 -8.43
N HIS A 200 7.57 18.75 -7.43
CA HIS A 200 8.38 17.95 -6.54
C HIS A 200 8.51 16.50 -7.08
N LEU A 201 9.53 15.78 -6.65
CA LEU A 201 9.71 14.36 -7.04
C LEU A 201 8.46 13.51 -6.76
N ALA A 202 7.74 13.80 -5.69
CA ALA A 202 6.51 13.09 -5.35
C ALA A 202 5.39 13.26 -6.38
N HIS A 203 5.30 14.39 -7.09
CA HIS A 203 4.36 14.57 -8.21
C HIS A 203 4.68 13.62 -9.35
N ILE A 204 5.98 13.46 -9.69
CA ILE A 204 6.42 12.56 -10.75
C ILE A 204 6.07 11.11 -10.39
N TRP A 205 6.39 10.68 -9.18
CA TRP A 205 6.05 9.32 -8.71
C TRP A 205 4.54 9.09 -8.66
N SER A 206 3.77 10.10 -8.32
CA SER A 206 2.31 10.06 -8.35
C SER A 206 1.77 9.84 -9.76
N LEU A 207 2.29 10.56 -10.76
CA LEU A 207 1.91 10.37 -12.17
C LEU A 207 2.32 8.99 -12.68
N ILE A 208 3.53 8.52 -12.33
CA ILE A 208 4.00 7.17 -12.65
C ILE A 208 3.08 6.12 -12.03
N SER A 209 2.65 6.31 -10.78
CA SER A 209 1.69 5.43 -10.11
C SER A 209 0.38 5.36 -10.89
N VAL A 210 -0.19 6.50 -11.27
CA VAL A 210 -1.43 6.55 -12.08
C VAL A 210 -1.24 5.82 -13.41
N ALA A 211 -0.14 6.06 -14.12
CA ALA A 211 0.15 5.42 -15.40
C ALA A 211 0.26 3.89 -15.26
N ILE A 212 1.00 3.41 -14.26
CA ILE A 212 1.10 1.98 -13.93
C ILE A 212 -0.28 1.40 -13.64
N GLY A 213 -1.08 2.09 -12.81
CA GLY A 213 -2.44 1.65 -12.47
C GLY A 213 -3.34 1.50 -13.71
N ILE A 214 -3.29 2.45 -14.65
CA ILE A 214 -4.05 2.40 -15.91
C ILE A 214 -3.59 1.21 -16.76
N ILE A 215 -2.27 1.01 -16.92
CA ILE A 215 -1.71 -0.12 -17.67
C ILE A 215 -2.15 -1.45 -17.06
N LEU A 216 -2.07 -1.59 -15.74
CA LEU A 216 -2.51 -2.79 -15.03
C LEU A 216 -4.02 -3.03 -15.17
N CYS A 217 -4.85 -1.98 -15.10
CA CYS A 217 -6.29 -2.10 -15.36
C CYS A 217 -6.56 -2.62 -16.77
N TYR A 218 -5.86 -2.11 -17.78
CA TYR A 218 -5.97 -2.58 -19.15
C TYR A 218 -5.58 -4.06 -19.28
N GLN A 219 -4.46 -4.47 -18.68
CA GLN A 219 -4.00 -5.87 -18.71
C GLN A 219 -4.99 -6.81 -18.01
N VAL A 220 -5.51 -6.42 -16.85
CA VAL A 220 -6.52 -7.19 -16.09
C VAL A 220 -7.80 -7.33 -16.91
N ASN A 221 -8.25 -6.25 -17.58
CA ASN A 221 -9.42 -6.27 -18.44
C ASN A 221 -9.23 -7.23 -19.64
N ARG A 222 -8.10 -7.13 -20.34
CA ARG A 222 -7.73 -8.01 -21.45
C ARG A 222 -7.72 -9.48 -21.02
N TYR A 223 -7.09 -9.78 -19.89
CA TYR A 223 -7.03 -11.12 -19.32
C TYR A 223 -8.42 -11.68 -18.97
N ASN A 224 -9.27 -10.88 -18.32
CA ASN A 224 -10.62 -11.30 -17.97
C ASN A 224 -11.49 -11.56 -19.21
N LYS A 225 -11.43 -10.69 -20.24
CA LYS A 225 -12.12 -10.89 -21.51
C LYS A 225 -11.71 -12.17 -22.21
N SER A 226 -10.41 -12.49 -22.22
CA SER A 226 -9.90 -13.74 -22.83
C SER A 226 -10.42 -14.98 -22.10
N ARG A 227 -10.43 -14.97 -20.78
CA ARG A 227 -10.98 -16.06 -19.97
C ARG A 227 -12.48 -16.26 -20.19
N ASP A 228 -13.24 -15.18 -20.30
CA ASP A 228 -14.69 -15.27 -20.54
C ASP A 228 -15.00 -15.84 -21.92
N LYS A 229 -14.21 -15.53 -22.94
CA LYS A 229 -14.31 -16.14 -24.28
C LYS A 229 -14.07 -17.64 -24.24
N ILE A 230 -12.97 -18.09 -23.59
CA ILE A 230 -12.64 -19.51 -23.45
C ILE A 230 -13.76 -20.25 -22.70
N ARG A 231 -14.28 -19.64 -21.63
CA ARG A 231 -15.35 -20.25 -20.83
C ARG A 231 -16.66 -20.40 -21.62
N LYS A 232 -16.98 -19.45 -22.51
CA LYS A 232 -18.15 -19.55 -23.41
C LYS A 232 -17.96 -20.67 -24.40
N LYS A 233 -16.80 -20.74 -25.09
CA LYS A 233 -16.49 -21.77 -26.05
C LYS A 233 -16.61 -23.20 -25.45
N ASN A 234 -16.01 -23.41 -24.26
CA ASN A 234 -16.07 -24.71 -23.58
C ASN A 234 -17.49 -25.07 -23.08
N LYS A 235 -18.42 -24.13 -22.95
CA LYS A 235 -19.82 -24.41 -22.64
C LYS A 235 -20.64 -24.77 -23.88
N GLU A 236 -20.28 -24.21 -25.02
CA GLU A 236 -20.92 -24.53 -26.31
C GLU A 236 -20.51 -25.92 -26.80
N GLU A 237 -19.25 -26.31 -26.60
CA GLU A 237 -18.74 -27.65 -26.95
C GLU A 237 -19.29 -28.79 -26.04
N LYS A 238 -19.89 -28.46 -24.89
CA LYS A 238 -20.50 -29.44 -23.97
C LYS A 238 -22.01 -29.56 -24.09
N LYS A 239 -22.65 -28.79 -24.98
CA LYS A 239 -24.06 -28.91 -25.37
C LYS A 239 -24.21 -29.70 -26.65
#